data_d2c4d6777402b28bbbd63b9927319219
#
_entry.id   d2c4d6777402b28bbbd63b9927319219
#
_cell.length_a   1.000
_cell.length_b   1.000
_cell.length_c   1.000
_cell.angle_alpha   90.00
_cell.angle_beta   90.00
_cell.angle_gamma   90.00
#
_symmetry.space_group_name_H-M   'P 1'
#
loop_
_entity.id
_entity.type
_entity.pdbx_description
1 polymer ?
#
loop_
_entity_poly.entity_id
_entity_poly.type
_entity_poly.pdbx_seq_one_letter_code
_entity_poly.pdbx_strand_id
1 'polypeptide(L)' 'MVAGHLQEKRGIYYIVLNYHDLLGERKTKWISTKLPVKGNKTRAERML' A
#
# COMPACT_ATOMS: atom_id res chain seq x y z
N MET A 1 -1.23 -8.53 13.52
CA MET A 1 -0.71 -8.90 12.19
C MET A 1 -0.99 -7.76 11.20
N VAL A 2 -0.03 -7.42 10.39
CA VAL A 2 -0.17 -6.39 9.36
C VAL A 2 -0.14 -7.07 8.00
N ALA A 3 -1.13 -6.76 7.17
CA ALA A 3 -1.18 -7.25 5.80
C ALA A 3 -1.16 -6.06 4.85
N GLY A 4 -0.42 -6.18 3.76
CA GLY A 4 -0.29 -5.09 2.80
C GLY A 4 -0.44 -5.59 1.38
N HIS A 5 -0.89 -4.71 0.51
CA HIS A 5 -0.98 -4.99 -0.92
C HIS A 5 -0.85 -3.68 -1.71
N LEU A 6 -0.64 -3.82 -3.01
CA LEU A 6 -0.54 -2.68 -3.92
C LEU A 6 -1.89 -2.39 -4.55
N GLN A 7 -2.20 -1.11 -4.68
CA GLN A 7 -3.36 -0.64 -5.43
C GLN A 7 -2.91 0.39 -6.45
N GLU A 8 -3.63 0.45 -7.56
CA GLU A 8 -3.40 1.48 -8.59
C GLU A 8 -4.49 2.53 -8.46
N LYS A 9 -4.09 3.78 -8.42
CA LYS A 9 -5.04 4.88 -8.38
C LYS A 9 -4.46 6.06 -9.15
N ARG A 10 -5.19 6.52 -10.17
CA ARG A 10 -4.78 7.65 -11.02
C ARG A 10 -3.39 7.47 -11.62
N GLY A 11 -3.04 6.23 -11.98
CA GLY A 11 -1.75 5.93 -12.59
C GLY A 11 -0.57 5.88 -11.63
N ILE A 12 -0.83 5.85 -10.32
CA ILE A 12 0.21 5.78 -9.29
C ILE A 12 -0.05 4.59 -8.39
N TYR A 13 1.00 3.89 -7.98
CA TYR A 13 0.89 2.81 -7.03
C TYR A 13 0.74 3.34 -5.60
N TYR A 14 -0.16 2.71 -4.86
CA TYR A 14 -0.35 2.97 -3.44
C TYR A 14 -0.15 1.67 -2.67
N ILE A 15 0.48 1.76 -1.52
CA ILE A 15 0.57 0.65 -0.58
C ILE A 15 -0.58 0.78 0.39
N VAL A 16 -1.41 -0.26 0.47
CA VAL A 16 -2.54 -0.30 1.39
C VAL A 16 -2.20 -1.26 2.52
N LEU A 17 -2.10 -0.76 3.73
CA LEU A 17 -1.80 -1.55 4.92
C LEU A 17 -3.06 -1.74 5.75
N ASN A 18 -3.34 -3.00 6.08
CA ASN A 18 -4.42 -3.35 6.99
C ASN A 18 -3.81 -3.81 8.30
N TYR A 19 -4.23 -3.21 9.40
CA TYR A 19 -3.69 -3.56 10.71
C TYR A 19 -4.77 -3.41 11.78
N HIS A 20 -4.46 -3.94 12.97
CA HIS A 20 -5.32 -3.75 14.14
C HIS A 20 -4.58 -2.85 15.11
N ASP A 21 -5.30 -1.87 15.67
CA ASP A 21 -4.73 -1.01 16.69
C ASP A 21 -4.72 -1.70 18.07
N LEU A 22 -4.31 -0.98 19.10
CA LEU A 22 -4.23 -1.52 20.45
C LEU A 22 -5.60 -1.88 21.03
N LEU A 23 -6.66 -1.31 20.49
CA LEU A 23 -8.03 -1.60 20.91
C LEU A 23 -8.64 -2.74 20.10
N GLY A 24 -7.89 -3.31 19.17
CA GLY A 24 -8.38 -4.37 18.30
C GLY A 24 -9.22 -3.89 17.13
N GLU A 25 -9.32 -2.59 16.91
CA GLU A 25 -10.05 -2.05 15.79
C GLU A 25 -9.27 -2.18 14.48
N ARG A 26 -9.99 -2.51 13.42
CA ARG A 26 -9.40 -2.57 12.09
C ARG A 26 -9.10 -1.17 11.57
N LYS A 27 -7.88 -0.97 11.10
CA LYS A 27 -7.46 0.27 10.48
C LYS A 27 -6.86 -0.02 9.11
N THR A 28 -7.01 0.92 8.20
CA THR A 28 -6.42 0.83 6.87
C THR A 28 -5.66 2.12 6.60
N LYS A 29 -4.41 1.98 6.16
CA LYS A 29 -3.56 3.13 5.84
C LYS A 29 -3.14 3.06 4.38
N TRP A 30 -3.29 4.15 3.66
CA TRP A 30 -2.85 4.29 2.28
C TRP A 30 -1.59 5.11 2.21
N ILE A 31 -0.57 4.58 1.56
CA ILE A 31 0.71 5.26 1.41
C ILE A 31 1.01 5.39 -0.08
N SER A 32 1.20 6.62 -0.55
CA SER A 32 1.57 6.85 -1.93
C SER A 32 3.05 6.51 -2.12
N THR A 33 3.36 5.67 -3.12
CA THR A 33 4.75 5.39 -3.48
C THR A 33 5.32 6.47 -4.37
N LYS A 34 4.45 7.30 -4.95
CA LYS A 34 4.80 8.30 -5.95
C LYS A 34 5.43 7.69 -7.20
N LEU A 35 5.28 6.39 -7.39
CA LEU A 35 5.78 5.70 -8.57
C LEU A 35 4.67 5.50 -9.58
N PRO A 36 4.84 5.96 -10.82
CA PRO A 36 3.86 5.68 -11.87
C PRO A 36 3.68 4.17 -12.06
N VAL A 37 2.48 3.76 -12.41
CA VAL A 37 2.18 2.34 -12.65
C VAL A 37 3.06 1.78 -13.74
N LYS A 38 3.37 2.57 -14.76
CA LYS A 38 4.12 2.11 -15.92
C LYS A 38 5.59 1.84 -15.54
N GLY A 39 5.99 0.57 -15.64
CA GLY A 39 7.38 0.16 -15.44
C GLY A 39 7.87 0.14 -14.00
N ASN A 40 7.01 0.38 -13.01
CA ASN A 40 7.45 0.48 -11.62
C ASN A 40 6.84 -0.58 -10.69
N LYS A 41 6.20 -1.60 -11.25
CA LYS A 41 5.56 -2.62 -10.44
C LYS A 41 6.55 -3.29 -9.47
N THR A 42 7.72 -3.68 -9.96
CA THR A 42 8.73 -4.34 -9.13
C THR A 42 9.23 -3.42 -8.02
N ARG A 43 9.44 -2.14 -8.34
CA ARG A 43 9.86 -1.16 -7.33
C ARG A 43 8.81 -0.99 -6.25
N ALA A 44 7.54 -0.87 -6.66
CA ALA A 44 6.45 -0.71 -5.70
C ALA A 44 6.31 -1.95 -4.82
N GLU A 45 6.46 -3.14 -5.37
CA GLU A 45 6.42 -4.38 -4.61
C GLU A 45 7.56 -4.45 -3.58
N ARG A 46 8.74 -3.95 -3.93
CA ARG A 46 9.87 -3.91 -2.99
C ARG A 46 9.64 -2.95 -1.83
N MET A 47 8.85 -1.91 -2.04
CA MET A 47 8.50 -0.98 -0.97
C MET A 47 7.47 -1.57 -0.01
N LEU A 48 6.78 -2.58 -0.45
CA LEU A 48 5.78 -3.25 0.37
C LEU A 48 6.46 -4.10 1.45
#